data_e186fb55d0ba2ce624c2a77a6100355c
#
_entry.id   e186fb55d0ba2ce624c2a77a6100355c
#
_cell.length_a   1.000
_cell.length_b   1.000
_cell.length_c   1.000
_cell.angle_alpha   90.00
_cell.angle_beta   90.00
_cell.angle_gamma   90.00
#
_symmetry.space_group_name_H-M   'P 1'
#
loop_
_entity.id
_entity.type
_entity.pdbx_description
1 polymer ?
#
loop_
_entity_poly.entity_id
_entity_poly.type
_entity_poly.pdbx_seq_one_letter_code
_entity_poly.pdbx_strand_id
1 'polypeptide(L)'
;MKQAIALIFSTIAFTALNSAWAQDSEGEPMPSACVSTDPEVSDSSSWALRAVNLFEQQQYAEAVTTVDACFDDWGPAAGHKQKRMWDIGRKCPRTGDVSKKDKRKIDKNGLLNDVSLALWAKARSLHELRQIEPAKQAYAQCIYMACGRAWDPQGWYWSPAEDCAKQAGEFIQDTPDSEGR
;
A
#
# COMPACT_ATOMS: atom_id res chain seq x y z
N MET A 1 -50.49 -28.37 63.94
CA MET A 1 -51.37 -28.27 62.75
C MET A 1 -50.48 -28.43 61.53
N LYS A 2 -50.68 -29.56 60.87
CA LYS A 2 -49.86 -29.97 59.68
C LYS A 2 -50.62 -29.58 58.42
N GLN A 3 -50.02 -28.82 57.52
CA GLN A 3 -50.55 -28.67 56.16
C GLN A 3 -49.44 -29.08 55.17
N ALA A 4 -49.77 -30.11 54.41
CA ALA A 4 -49.01 -30.63 53.32
C ALA A 4 -49.33 -29.83 52.06
N ILE A 5 -48.28 -29.36 51.33
CA ILE A 5 -48.41 -28.74 50.02
C ILE A 5 -47.90 -29.72 49.03
N ALA A 6 -48.75 -30.11 48.10
CA ALA A 6 -48.41 -31.00 46.96
C ALA A 6 -47.69 -30.24 45.90
N LEU A 7 -46.55 -30.80 45.45
CA LEU A 7 -45.75 -30.34 44.30
C LEU A 7 -46.33 -31.00 43.03
N ILE A 8 -46.78 -30.18 42.09
CA ILE A 8 -47.17 -30.60 40.78
C ILE A 8 -45.95 -30.37 39.86
N PHE A 9 -45.35 -31.45 39.41
CA PHE A 9 -44.32 -31.40 38.35
C PHE A 9 -45.00 -31.32 36.98
N SER A 10 -44.87 -30.20 36.33
CA SER A 10 -45.26 -30.01 34.92
C SER A 10 -44.04 -30.17 34.05
N THR A 11 -43.96 -31.29 33.38
CA THR A 11 -42.93 -31.56 32.37
C THR A 11 -43.28 -30.90 31.04
N ILE A 12 -42.57 -29.82 30.72
CA ILE A 12 -42.66 -29.19 29.41
C ILE A 12 -41.59 -29.82 28.52
N ALA A 13 -42.04 -30.59 27.52
CA ALA A 13 -41.19 -31.10 26.49
C ALA A 13 -40.86 -29.97 25.51
N PHE A 14 -39.62 -29.54 25.50
CA PHE A 14 -39.07 -28.58 24.50
C PHE A 14 -38.57 -29.36 23.32
N THR A 15 -39.32 -29.43 22.26
CA THR A 15 -38.84 -29.88 20.95
C THR A 15 -38.15 -28.71 20.25
N ALA A 16 -36.82 -28.66 20.32
CA ALA A 16 -36.02 -27.72 19.57
C ALA A 16 -35.81 -28.24 18.13
N LEU A 17 -36.58 -27.73 17.19
CA LEU A 17 -36.30 -27.77 15.76
C LEU A 17 -35.54 -26.50 15.41
N ASN A 18 -34.23 -26.50 15.58
CA ASN A 18 -33.37 -25.51 14.99
C ASN A 18 -32.62 -26.15 13.84
N SER A 19 -33.22 -26.19 12.65
CA SER A 19 -32.50 -26.31 11.40
C SER A 19 -31.86 -24.96 11.09
N ALA A 20 -30.68 -24.73 11.65
CA ALA A 20 -29.84 -23.63 11.22
C ALA A 20 -29.43 -23.89 9.77
N TRP A 21 -29.98 -23.12 8.88
CA TRP A 21 -29.45 -22.97 7.52
C TRP A 21 -28.10 -22.26 7.66
N ALA A 22 -27.00 -23.02 7.68
CA ALA A 22 -25.70 -22.50 7.36
C ALA A 22 -25.76 -22.13 5.88
N GLN A 23 -26.03 -20.87 5.59
CA GLN A 23 -25.68 -20.31 4.30
C GLN A 23 -24.17 -20.22 4.29
N ASP A 24 -23.53 -21.19 3.64
CA ASP A 24 -22.19 -21.01 3.09
C ASP A 24 -22.33 -19.87 2.07
N SER A 25 -22.14 -18.64 2.52
CA SER A 25 -21.77 -17.56 1.63
C SER A 25 -20.35 -17.90 1.20
N GLU A 26 -20.21 -18.63 0.10
CA GLU A 26 -19.00 -18.58 -0.70
C GLU A 26 -18.81 -17.11 -1.04
N GLY A 27 -18.03 -16.40 -0.21
CA GLY A 27 -17.65 -15.03 -0.46
C GLY A 27 -16.96 -15.03 -1.81
N GLU A 28 -17.45 -14.21 -2.76
CA GLU A 28 -16.72 -13.98 -3.99
C GLU A 28 -15.26 -13.71 -3.61
N PRO A 29 -14.30 -14.36 -4.28
CA PRO A 29 -12.90 -14.16 -3.98
C PRO A 29 -12.61 -12.66 -4.08
N MET A 30 -12.18 -12.05 -2.98
CA MET A 30 -11.83 -10.64 -2.99
C MET A 30 -10.82 -10.41 -4.12
N PRO A 31 -11.04 -9.41 -4.98
CA PRO A 31 -10.12 -9.15 -6.08
C PRO A 31 -8.71 -9.03 -5.51
N SER A 32 -7.76 -9.75 -6.12
CA SER A 32 -6.35 -9.66 -5.74
C SER A 32 -5.94 -8.19 -5.69
N ALA A 33 -5.17 -7.81 -4.67
CA ALA A 33 -4.60 -6.46 -4.59
C ALA A 33 -3.82 -6.08 -5.85
N CYS A 34 -3.40 -7.08 -6.62
CA CYS A 34 -2.58 -6.97 -7.82
C CYS A 34 -3.38 -6.87 -9.13
N VAL A 35 -4.71 -6.88 -9.08
CA VAL A 35 -5.55 -6.80 -10.28
C VAL A 35 -6.42 -5.56 -10.23
N SER A 36 -6.45 -4.82 -11.34
CA SER A 36 -7.33 -3.66 -11.48
C SER A 36 -8.77 -4.12 -11.70
N THR A 37 -9.70 -3.46 -11.04
CA THR A 37 -11.14 -3.63 -11.32
C THR A 37 -11.63 -2.71 -12.46
N ASP A 38 -10.78 -1.77 -12.89
CA ASP A 38 -11.05 -0.87 -14.00
C ASP A 38 -10.20 -1.28 -15.22
N PRO A 39 -10.81 -1.70 -16.33
CA PRO A 39 -10.07 -2.13 -17.52
C PRO A 39 -9.27 -1.01 -18.21
N GLU A 40 -9.57 0.27 -17.92
CA GLU A 40 -8.84 1.42 -18.45
C GLU A 40 -7.56 1.72 -17.65
N VAL A 41 -7.40 1.12 -16.45
CA VAL A 41 -6.28 1.35 -15.54
C VAL A 41 -5.41 0.09 -15.46
N SER A 42 -4.11 0.23 -15.71
CA SER A 42 -3.20 -0.90 -15.57
C SER A 42 -3.17 -1.43 -14.12
N ASP A 43 -2.92 -2.72 -13.97
CA ASP A 43 -2.84 -3.37 -12.66
C ASP A 43 -1.82 -2.68 -11.74
N SER A 44 -0.62 -2.35 -12.26
CA SER A 44 0.40 -1.66 -11.48
C SER A 44 -0.02 -0.25 -11.05
N SER A 45 -0.74 0.48 -11.90
CA SER A 45 -1.25 1.81 -11.54
C SER A 45 -2.37 1.72 -10.50
N SER A 46 -3.29 0.76 -10.65
CA SER A 46 -4.36 0.50 -9.68
C SER A 46 -3.79 0.15 -8.30
N TRP A 47 -2.80 -0.72 -8.26
CA TRP A 47 -2.07 -1.10 -7.04
C TRP A 47 -1.40 0.10 -6.36
N ALA A 48 -0.64 0.91 -7.11
CA ALA A 48 0.04 2.08 -6.58
C ALA A 48 -0.94 3.12 -6.02
N LEU A 49 -2.03 3.40 -6.76
CA LEU A 49 -3.07 4.32 -6.30
C LEU A 49 -3.81 3.80 -5.07
N ARG A 50 -4.06 2.50 -4.97
CA ARG A 50 -4.65 1.89 -3.77
C ARG A 50 -3.75 2.10 -2.55
N ALA A 51 -2.45 1.88 -2.68
CA ALA A 51 -1.51 2.11 -1.59
C ALA A 51 -1.49 3.57 -1.13
N VAL A 52 -1.53 4.53 -2.07
CA VAL A 52 -1.62 5.97 -1.76
C VAL A 52 -2.92 6.29 -1.04
N ASN A 53 -4.05 5.83 -1.56
CA ASN A 53 -5.36 6.09 -0.94
C ASN A 53 -5.43 5.55 0.49
N LEU A 54 -4.87 4.36 0.76
CA LEU A 54 -4.80 3.79 2.10
C LEU A 54 -3.92 4.64 3.02
N PHE A 55 -2.77 5.12 2.52
CA PHE A 55 -1.92 6.03 3.27
C PHE A 55 -2.65 7.34 3.62
N GLU A 56 -3.33 7.96 2.65
CA GLU A 56 -4.09 9.20 2.86
C GLU A 56 -5.24 9.01 3.87
N GLN A 57 -5.85 7.81 3.90
CA GLN A 57 -6.85 7.42 4.88
C GLN A 57 -6.26 7.01 6.24
N GLN A 58 -4.95 7.12 6.43
CA GLN A 58 -4.22 6.72 7.64
C GLN A 58 -4.32 5.20 7.94
N GLN A 59 -4.67 4.40 6.94
CA GLN A 59 -4.68 2.93 7.00
C GLN A 59 -3.28 2.39 6.67
N TYR A 60 -2.31 2.77 7.49
CA TYR A 60 -0.89 2.56 7.21
C TYR A 60 -0.49 1.08 7.11
N ALA A 61 -1.03 0.23 7.97
CA ALA A 61 -0.71 -1.20 7.95
C ALA A 61 -1.24 -1.86 6.65
N GLU A 62 -2.43 -1.48 6.23
CA GLU A 62 -3.05 -1.96 4.99
C GLU A 62 -2.31 -1.43 3.76
N ALA A 63 -1.82 -0.18 3.79
CA ALA A 63 -0.99 0.36 2.72
C ALA A 63 0.30 -0.45 2.55
N VAL A 64 0.99 -0.77 3.65
CA VAL A 64 2.19 -1.63 3.62
C VAL A 64 1.88 -3.00 3.05
N THR A 65 0.85 -3.67 3.57
CA THR A 65 0.43 -5.00 3.11
C THR A 65 0.05 -5.00 1.64
N THR A 66 -0.65 -3.96 1.17
CA THR A 66 -1.03 -3.79 -0.24
C THR A 66 0.21 -3.71 -1.13
N VAL A 67 1.23 -2.95 -0.71
CA VAL A 67 2.47 -2.84 -1.49
C VAL A 67 3.22 -4.16 -1.51
N ASP A 68 3.35 -4.82 -0.37
CA ASP A 68 4.11 -6.07 -0.25
C ASP A 68 3.47 -7.21 -1.06
N ALA A 69 2.14 -7.26 -1.13
CA ALA A 69 1.42 -8.31 -1.84
C ALA A 69 1.78 -8.42 -3.33
N CYS A 70 2.17 -7.32 -3.96
CA CYS A 70 2.36 -7.28 -5.41
C CYS A 70 3.76 -6.77 -5.83
N PHE A 71 4.63 -6.45 -4.88
CA PHE A 71 5.94 -5.88 -5.20
C PHE A 71 6.80 -6.82 -6.04
N ASP A 72 6.72 -8.12 -5.82
CA ASP A 72 7.49 -9.12 -6.56
C ASP A 72 7.09 -9.20 -8.04
N ASP A 73 5.86 -8.84 -8.38
CA ASP A 73 5.37 -8.81 -9.76
C ASP A 73 5.98 -7.65 -10.56
N TRP A 74 6.20 -6.49 -9.94
CA TRP A 74 6.54 -5.25 -10.65
C TRP A 74 7.84 -4.59 -10.22
N GLY A 75 8.22 -4.72 -8.96
CA GLY A 75 9.41 -4.10 -8.38
C GLY A 75 10.70 -4.43 -9.13
N PRO A 76 11.00 -5.73 -9.42
CA PRO A 76 12.20 -6.12 -10.13
C PRO A 76 12.29 -5.48 -11.52
N ALA A 77 11.21 -5.48 -12.31
CA ALA A 77 11.19 -4.91 -13.65
C ALA A 77 11.41 -3.38 -13.65
N ALA A 78 10.79 -2.67 -12.69
CA ALA A 78 11.00 -1.24 -12.47
C ALA A 78 12.43 -0.94 -12.03
N GLY A 79 12.99 -1.72 -11.10
CA GLY A 79 14.36 -1.62 -10.63
C GLY A 79 15.38 -1.82 -11.77
N HIS A 80 15.17 -2.83 -12.61
CA HIS A 80 15.98 -3.03 -13.81
C HIS A 80 15.89 -1.86 -14.80
N LYS A 81 14.70 -1.28 -14.96
CA LYS A 81 14.53 -0.08 -15.80
C LYS A 81 15.29 1.11 -15.23
N GLN A 82 15.21 1.35 -13.94
CA GLN A 82 15.96 2.41 -13.27
C GLN A 82 17.46 2.21 -13.44
N LYS A 83 17.96 1.00 -13.18
CA LYS A 83 19.38 0.67 -13.36
C LYS A 83 19.85 0.94 -14.79
N ARG A 84 19.13 0.47 -15.81
CA ARG A 84 19.48 0.74 -17.22
C ARG A 84 19.53 2.21 -17.53
N MET A 85 18.65 3.04 -16.94
CA MET A 85 18.70 4.49 -17.14
C MET A 85 20.00 5.10 -16.60
N TRP A 86 20.46 4.63 -15.45
CA TRP A 86 21.76 5.05 -14.89
C TRP A 86 22.94 4.57 -15.71
N ASP A 87 22.97 3.29 -16.09
CA ASP A 87 24.08 2.68 -16.84
C ASP A 87 24.35 3.43 -18.16
N ILE A 88 23.31 3.99 -18.79
CA ILE A 88 23.44 4.76 -20.03
C ILE A 88 23.49 6.29 -19.81
N GLY A 89 23.65 6.75 -18.58
CA GLY A 89 23.69 8.18 -18.24
C GLY A 89 22.43 8.97 -18.60
N ARG A 90 21.26 8.31 -18.62
CA ARG A 90 20.00 8.97 -18.98
C ARG A 90 19.54 9.88 -17.84
N LYS A 91 19.29 11.15 -18.16
CA LYS A 91 18.70 12.09 -17.22
C LYS A 91 17.23 11.71 -16.93
N CYS A 92 16.86 11.76 -15.67
CA CYS A 92 15.46 11.58 -15.25
C CYS A 92 14.56 12.66 -15.87
N PRO A 93 13.26 12.37 -16.09
CA PRO A 93 12.31 13.39 -16.50
C PRO A 93 12.22 14.53 -15.48
N ARG A 94 11.82 15.71 -15.93
CA ARG A 94 11.65 16.88 -15.06
C ARG A 94 10.43 16.71 -14.14
N THR A 95 10.43 17.43 -13.04
CA THR A 95 9.29 17.69 -12.15
C THR A 95 8.66 19.05 -12.47
N GLY A 96 7.50 19.37 -11.85
CA GLY A 96 6.78 20.60 -12.03
C GLY A 96 5.80 20.57 -13.21
N ASP A 97 5.44 21.74 -13.72
CA ASP A 97 4.69 21.88 -14.98
C ASP A 97 5.61 21.56 -16.15
N VAL A 98 5.36 20.44 -16.79
CA VAL A 98 6.24 19.90 -17.81
C VAL A 98 5.70 20.05 -19.22
N SER A 99 6.61 20.23 -20.19
CA SER A 99 6.23 20.26 -21.61
C SER A 99 5.55 18.96 -22.06
N LYS A 100 4.76 19.01 -23.15
CA LYS A 100 4.18 17.80 -23.79
C LYS A 100 5.26 16.75 -24.14
N LYS A 101 6.48 17.19 -24.47
CA LYS A 101 7.61 16.31 -24.77
C LYS A 101 8.08 15.57 -23.51
N ASP A 102 8.16 16.27 -22.39
CA ASP A 102 8.59 15.67 -21.12
C ASP A 102 7.51 14.78 -20.54
N LYS A 103 6.22 15.18 -20.65
CA LYS A 103 5.10 14.30 -20.30
C LYS A 103 5.19 12.96 -21.01
N ARG A 104 5.42 12.95 -22.33
CA ARG A 104 5.58 11.67 -23.06
C ARG A 104 6.77 10.81 -22.58
N LYS A 105 7.83 11.43 -22.01
CA LYS A 105 8.94 10.66 -21.39
C LYS A 105 8.51 10.05 -20.07
N ILE A 106 7.72 10.77 -19.28
CA ILE A 106 7.13 10.28 -18.02
C ILE A 106 6.19 9.12 -18.32
N ASP A 107 5.27 9.29 -19.26
CA ASP A 107 4.30 8.27 -19.64
C ASP A 107 4.97 6.95 -20.08
N LYS A 108 6.12 7.04 -20.79
CA LYS A 108 6.93 5.86 -21.17
C LYS A 108 7.56 5.12 -19.99
N ASN A 109 7.55 5.72 -18.82
CA ASN A 109 8.07 5.14 -17.59
C ASN A 109 6.97 4.53 -16.69
N GLY A 110 5.76 4.33 -17.20
CA GLY A 110 4.57 3.93 -16.43
C GLY A 110 4.88 3.00 -15.26
N LEU A 111 5.38 1.79 -15.51
CA LEU A 111 5.70 0.84 -14.45
C LEU A 111 6.71 1.39 -13.40
N LEU A 112 7.73 2.14 -13.84
CA LEU A 112 8.70 2.76 -12.91
C LEU A 112 8.01 3.84 -12.06
N ASN A 113 7.06 4.58 -12.64
CA ASN A 113 6.29 5.59 -11.94
C ASN A 113 5.41 4.95 -10.86
N ASP A 114 4.70 3.89 -11.23
CA ASP A 114 3.78 3.16 -10.34
C ASP A 114 4.54 2.57 -9.15
N VAL A 115 5.64 1.86 -9.40
CA VAL A 115 6.48 1.27 -8.34
C VAL A 115 7.11 2.35 -7.45
N SER A 116 7.58 3.46 -8.03
CA SER A 116 8.11 4.58 -7.24
C SER A 116 7.06 5.16 -6.29
N LEU A 117 5.83 5.31 -6.76
CA LEU A 117 4.72 5.85 -5.99
C LEU A 117 4.27 4.87 -4.87
N ALA A 118 4.17 3.59 -5.19
CA ALA A 118 3.83 2.56 -4.20
C ALA A 118 4.88 2.46 -3.08
N LEU A 119 6.16 2.49 -3.44
CA LEU A 119 7.26 2.48 -2.46
C LEU A 119 7.25 3.73 -1.58
N TRP A 120 6.89 4.89 -2.13
CA TRP A 120 6.67 6.11 -1.36
C TRP A 120 5.57 5.91 -0.32
N ALA A 121 4.41 5.40 -0.72
CA ALA A 121 3.29 5.14 0.20
C ALA A 121 3.69 4.15 1.30
N LYS A 122 4.41 3.06 0.96
CA LYS A 122 4.93 2.09 1.93
C LYS A 122 5.92 2.73 2.91
N ALA A 123 6.91 3.47 2.42
CA ALA A 123 7.93 4.08 3.26
C ALA A 123 7.31 5.08 4.26
N ARG A 124 6.39 5.93 3.78
CA ARG A 124 5.66 6.87 4.61
C ARG A 124 4.77 6.17 5.64
N SER A 125 4.09 5.11 5.25
CA SER A 125 3.25 4.31 6.16
C SER A 125 4.07 3.65 7.26
N LEU A 126 5.21 3.06 6.94
CA LEU A 126 6.12 2.46 7.94
C LEU A 126 6.69 3.52 8.89
N HIS A 127 6.94 4.73 8.39
CA HIS A 127 7.35 5.88 9.20
C HIS A 127 6.27 6.25 10.24
N GLU A 128 5.02 6.41 9.81
CA GLU A 128 3.89 6.70 10.70
C GLU A 128 3.66 5.60 11.75
N LEU A 129 3.87 4.33 11.37
CA LEU A 129 3.82 3.18 12.27
C LEU A 129 5.03 3.07 13.20
N ARG A 130 6.01 3.96 13.09
CA ARG A 130 7.28 3.94 13.86
C ARG A 130 8.06 2.64 13.73
N GLN A 131 7.92 1.97 12.59
CA GLN A 131 8.69 0.77 12.25
C GLN A 131 10.04 1.17 11.64
N ILE A 132 11.01 1.50 12.48
CA ILE A 132 12.24 2.21 12.12
C ILE A 132 13.04 1.50 11.04
N GLU A 133 13.45 0.26 11.26
CA GLU A 133 14.28 -0.47 10.28
C GLU A 133 13.55 -0.81 8.97
N PRO A 134 12.28 -1.28 9.00
CA PRO A 134 11.49 -1.40 7.78
C PRO A 134 11.31 -0.08 7.03
N ALA A 135 11.09 1.04 7.73
CA ALA A 135 10.96 2.35 7.10
C ALA A 135 12.25 2.78 6.40
N LYS A 136 13.41 2.62 7.04
CA LYS A 136 14.72 2.91 6.42
C LYS A 136 14.92 2.12 5.14
N GLN A 137 14.60 0.83 5.14
CA GLN A 137 14.70 -0.03 3.95
C GLN A 137 13.76 0.43 2.84
N ALA A 138 12.50 0.72 3.18
CA ALA A 138 11.50 1.19 2.21
C ALA A 138 11.88 2.57 1.62
N TYR A 139 12.41 3.49 2.43
CA TYR A 139 12.95 4.76 1.95
C TYR A 139 14.10 4.53 0.97
N ALA A 140 15.05 3.64 1.26
CA ALA A 140 16.15 3.33 0.36
C ALA A 140 15.65 2.79 -0.99
N GLN A 141 14.65 1.90 -0.97
CA GLN A 141 14.03 1.38 -2.19
C GLN A 141 13.31 2.48 -2.98
N CYS A 142 12.58 3.37 -2.31
CA CYS A 142 11.91 4.51 -2.93
C CYS A 142 12.93 5.47 -3.58
N ILE A 143 13.99 5.83 -2.87
CA ILE A 143 15.06 6.71 -3.36
C ILE A 143 15.76 6.10 -4.57
N TYR A 144 15.93 4.77 -4.59
CA TYR A 144 16.50 4.07 -5.74
C TYR A 144 15.70 4.30 -7.02
N MET A 145 14.39 4.48 -6.95
CA MET A 145 13.50 4.75 -8.10
C MET A 145 13.55 6.22 -8.56
N ALA A 146 14.72 6.82 -8.60
CA ALA A 146 14.96 8.26 -8.79
C ALA A 146 14.30 8.89 -10.03
N CYS A 147 14.06 8.11 -11.09
CA CYS A 147 13.44 8.60 -12.32
C CYS A 147 11.92 8.37 -12.41
N GLY A 148 11.30 7.80 -11.38
CA GLY A 148 9.86 7.73 -11.24
C GLY A 148 9.25 9.12 -11.04
N ARG A 149 8.06 9.32 -11.60
CA ARG A 149 7.29 10.57 -11.45
C ARG A 149 5.85 10.25 -11.13
N ALA A 150 5.26 11.00 -10.22
CA ALA A 150 3.85 10.93 -9.90
C ALA A 150 3.15 12.22 -10.33
N TRP A 151 1.90 12.10 -10.72
CA TRP A 151 1.04 13.23 -11.02
C TRP A 151 0.39 13.75 -9.75
N ASP A 152 0.46 15.07 -9.53
CA ASP A 152 -0.28 15.75 -8.49
C ASP A 152 -1.60 16.26 -9.07
N PRO A 153 -2.77 16.00 -8.43
CA PRO A 153 -4.08 16.49 -8.90
C PRO A 153 -4.14 18.00 -9.10
N GLN A 154 -3.26 18.77 -8.47
CA GLN A 154 -3.18 20.22 -8.64
C GLN A 154 -2.49 20.64 -9.96
N GLY A 155 -1.94 19.69 -10.75
CA GLY A 155 -1.56 19.96 -12.13
C GLY A 155 -0.06 19.88 -12.44
N TRP A 156 0.76 19.22 -11.62
CA TRP A 156 2.21 19.05 -11.89
C TRP A 156 2.70 17.64 -11.61
N TYR A 157 3.90 17.36 -12.08
CA TYR A 157 4.62 16.13 -11.76
C TYR A 157 5.61 16.36 -10.61
N TRP A 158 5.67 15.40 -9.67
CA TRP A 158 6.63 15.39 -8.58
C TRP A 158 7.42 14.08 -8.56
N SER A 159 8.47 14.03 -7.72
CA SER A 159 9.35 12.89 -7.58
C SER A 159 9.11 12.20 -6.24
N PRO A 160 8.51 11.00 -6.20
CA PRO A 160 8.41 10.22 -4.97
C PRO A 160 9.79 9.99 -4.32
N ALA A 161 10.83 9.74 -5.12
CA ALA A 161 12.17 9.51 -4.62
C ALA A 161 12.80 10.74 -3.94
N GLU A 162 12.54 11.96 -4.44
CA GLU A 162 13.02 13.19 -3.80
C GLU A 162 12.30 13.45 -2.47
N ASP A 163 10.99 13.21 -2.41
CA ASP A 163 10.24 13.29 -1.16
C ASP A 163 10.72 12.21 -0.17
N CYS A 164 10.92 10.97 -0.62
CA CYS A 164 11.48 9.92 0.22
C CYS A 164 12.86 10.31 0.80
N ALA A 165 13.72 10.92 0.01
CA ALA A 165 15.03 11.35 0.48
C ALA A 165 14.92 12.44 1.57
N LYS A 166 14.02 13.39 1.38
CA LYS A 166 13.73 14.43 2.38
C LYS A 166 13.21 13.82 3.68
N GLN A 167 12.16 12.99 3.58
CA GLN A 167 11.51 12.38 4.74
C GLN A 167 12.44 11.40 5.49
N ALA A 168 13.29 10.67 4.77
CA ALA A 168 14.29 9.80 5.38
C ALA A 168 15.29 10.59 6.21
N GLY A 169 15.72 11.78 5.73
CA GLY A 169 16.61 12.67 6.47
C GLY A 169 15.99 13.17 7.77
N GLU A 170 14.75 13.61 7.73
CA GLU A 170 13.99 14.04 8.91
C GLU A 170 13.80 12.86 9.90
N PHE A 171 13.37 11.71 9.39
CA PHE A 171 13.12 10.51 10.19
C PHE A 171 14.36 9.99 10.93
N ILE A 172 15.54 10.03 10.30
CA ILE A 172 16.79 9.60 10.92
C ILE A 172 17.21 10.58 12.03
N GLN A 173 17.00 11.88 11.85
CA GLN A 173 17.33 12.89 12.86
C GLN A 173 16.42 12.79 14.10
N ASP A 174 15.14 12.44 13.90
CA ASP A 174 14.16 12.30 14.99
C ASP A 174 14.28 10.98 15.75
N THR A 175 15.08 10.03 15.24
CA THR A 175 15.27 8.73 15.88
C THR A 175 16.49 8.81 16.80
N PRO A 176 16.35 8.76 18.13
CA PRO A 176 17.50 8.76 19.03
C PRO A 176 18.38 7.53 18.73
N ASP A 177 19.69 7.77 18.62
CA ASP A 177 20.67 6.71 18.42
C ASP A 177 20.50 5.62 19.47
N SER A 178 19.99 4.46 19.06
CA SER A 178 19.91 3.27 19.90
C SER A 178 21.29 2.61 20.08
N GLU A 179 22.36 3.20 19.55
CA GLU A 179 23.74 2.75 19.65
C GLU A 179 24.53 3.51 20.74
N GLY A 180 24.01 3.45 21.95
CA GLY A 180 24.68 4.06 23.10
C GLY A 180 24.51 3.24 24.38
N ARG A 181 24.70 1.90 24.32
CA ARG A 181 24.99 1.11 25.55
C ARG A 181 25.66 -0.21 25.22
#